data_84850d40fae61915de1e96737f5618ba
#
_entry.id   84850d40fae61915de1e96737f5618ba
#
_cell.length_a   1.000
_cell.length_b   1.000
_cell.length_c   1.000
_cell.angle_alpha   90.00
_cell.angle_beta   90.00
_cell.angle_gamma   90.00
#
_symmetry.space_group_name_H-M   'P 1'
#
loop_
_entity.id
_entity.type
_entity.pdbx_description
1 polymer ?
#
loop_
_entity_poly.entity_id
_entity_poly.type
_entity_poly.pdbx_seq_one_letter_code
_entity_poly.pdbx_strand_id
1 'polypeptide(L)'
;MYKRQASDRHPLFQDDTVLKAVLTAPISQAYAQRHQEARIYFPGQWTYIDEHGETQRLEVSIRTRGHFRREVCEMPPLQLNFKKSQVKGTLFAGQNKLKLVAPCREGKRYQQYVILEYLAYKIYQIITDQGFTVRLVRLSYVDRDENLDPWTDFAFVIEDDKDMARRLDLDRVNVESVLYSQLNHPRLAVLQLFQFMIGNNDYSVIKPSGNDDCCHNMELLGVEDETDPVMPDESIIPVPFDFDFSGLVNATYAAPPSVIPIRDVRFRYFYGLCVPRPILNEAIAELQSKREEILALIAGTEQLEDSLREKNVSYIEDFFEILDDPEATNDEIVRRCRGVDLMNRYFDGAATDSTSDP
;
A
#
# COMPACT_ATOMS: atom_id res chain seq x y z
N MET A 1 -17.42 -11.83 -14.60
CA MET A 1 -16.14 -11.22 -14.20
C MET A 1 -15.80 -10.09 -15.20
N TYR A 2 -16.13 -8.85 -14.87
CA TYR A 2 -15.83 -7.71 -15.75
C TYR A 2 -14.34 -7.39 -15.61
N LYS A 3 -13.56 -7.55 -16.69
CA LYS A 3 -12.23 -6.94 -16.79
C LYS A 3 -12.42 -5.43 -16.92
N ARG A 4 -12.38 -4.68 -15.79
CA ARG A 4 -12.25 -3.23 -15.86
C ARG A 4 -10.85 -2.90 -16.39
N GLN A 5 -10.83 -2.09 -17.43
CA GLN A 5 -9.60 -1.71 -18.13
C GLN A 5 -8.88 -0.58 -17.36
N ALA A 6 -7.61 -0.36 -17.66
CA ALA A 6 -6.81 0.77 -17.18
C ALA A 6 -7.47 2.16 -17.39
N SER A 7 -8.51 2.23 -18.25
CA SER A 7 -9.33 3.42 -18.52
C SER A 7 -10.12 3.95 -17.31
N ASP A 8 -10.34 3.14 -16.26
CA ASP A 8 -11.10 3.56 -15.07
C ASP A 8 -10.25 4.31 -14.04
N ARG A 9 -8.94 4.34 -14.25
CA ARG A 9 -7.99 5.10 -13.42
C ARG A 9 -8.01 6.58 -13.82
N HIS A 10 -7.83 7.46 -12.83
CA HIS A 10 -7.60 8.88 -13.12
C HIS A 10 -6.36 9.08 -14.00
N PRO A 11 -6.32 10.13 -14.85
CA PRO A 11 -5.21 10.35 -15.79
C PRO A 11 -3.82 10.28 -15.16
N LEU A 12 -3.67 10.79 -13.93
CA LEU A 12 -2.41 10.74 -13.18
C LEU A 12 -1.85 9.32 -13.04
N PHE A 13 -2.70 8.30 -12.97
CA PHE A 13 -2.33 6.91 -12.70
C PHE A 13 -2.47 5.96 -13.91
N GLN A 14 -2.68 6.52 -15.10
CA GLN A 14 -2.80 5.73 -16.34
C GLN A 14 -1.45 5.43 -16.98
N ASP A 15 -0.41 6.17 -16.62
CA ASP A 15 0.95 6.06 -17.15
C ASP A 15 1.95 5.88 -16.01
N ASP A 16 2.92 4.98 -16.20
CA ASP A 16 3.95 4.63 -15.23
C ASP A 16 5.28 5.38 -15.44
N THR A 17 5.37 6.23 -16.46
CA THR A 17 6.55 7.07 -16.66
C THR A 17 6.76 8.00 -15.46
N VAL A 18 8.03 8.18 -15.07
CA VAL A 18 8.38 9.04 -13.94
C VAL A 18 7.93 10.48 -14.21
N LEU A 19 7.01 10.99 -13.42
CA LEU A 19 6.55 12.37 -13.53
C LEU A 19 7.64 13.31 -12.99
N LYS A 20 8.05 14.31 -13.77
CA LYS A 20 8.93 15.38 -13.30
C LYS A 20 8.10 16.56 -12.83
N ALA A 21 8.30 16.99 -11.59
CA ALA A 21 7.53 18.08 -11.00
C ALA A 21 8.36 18.94 -10.06
N VAL A 22 7.84 20.13 -9.77
CA VAL A 22 8.38 21.07 -8.79
C VAL A 22 7.28 21.41 -7.79
N LEU A 23 7.59 21.27 -6.51
CA LEU A 23 6.75 21.74 -5.41
C LEU A 23 7.39 22.99 -4.79
N THR A 24 6.75 24.14 -4.97
CA THR A 24 7.14 25.40 -4.32
C THR A 24 6.13 25.69 -3.21
N ALA A 25 6.57 25.66 -1.96
CA ALA A 25 5.70 25.84 -0.78
C ALA A 25 6.53 26.24 0.43
N PRO A 26 5.95 26.75 1.54
CA PRO A 26 6.66 26.98 2.80
C PRO A 26 6.91 25.64 3.52
N ILE A 27 7.82 24.84 2.95
CA ILE A 27 8.10 23.46 3.37
C ILE A 27 8.67 23.43 4.79
N SER A 28 9.59 24.34 5.09
CA SER A 28 10.19 24.51 6.42
C SER A 28 9.13 24.75 7.50
N GLN A 29 8.11 25.58 7.22
CA GLN A 29 6.99 25.81 8.15
C GLN A 29 6.13 24.55 8.32
N ALA A 30 5.83 23.84 7.23
CA ALA A 30 5.08 22.59 7.30
C ALA A 30 5.82 21.54 8.14
N TYR A 31 7.14 21.42 7.98
CA TYR A 31 7.96 20.48 8.75
C TYR A 31 8.08 20.90 10.23
N ALA A 32 8.13 22.20 10.54
CA ALA A 32 8.14 22.68 11.92
C ALA A 32 6.88 22.27 12.70
N GLN A 33 5.76 22.02 12.03
CA GLN A 33 4.50 21.57 12.66
C GLN A 33 4.36 20.04 12.76
N ARG A 34 5.37 19.27 12.38
CA ARG A 34 5.26 17.80 12.31
C ARG A 34 4.83 17.13 13.61
N HIS A 35 5.21 17.67 14.75
CA HIS A 35 4.86 17.13 16.08
C HIS A 35 3.53 17.64 16.65
N GLN A 36 2.86 18.58 15.97
CA GLN A 36 1.58 19.11 16.42
C GLN A 36 0.43 18.21 16.01
N GLU A 37 -0.58 18.04 16.87
CA GLU A 37 -1.80 17.32 16.55
C GLU A 37 -2.62 18.07 15.47
N ALA A 38 -2.89 19.35 15.71
CA ALA A 38 -3.60 20.22 14.79
C ALA A 38 -2.62 20.86 13.78
N ARG A 39 -2.46 20.24 12.63
CA ARG A 39 -1.59 20.72 11.55
C ARG A 39 -2.41 21.45 10.50
N ILE A 40 -2.03 22.68 10.19
CA ILE A 40 -2.66 23.47 9.14
C ILE A 40 -2.09 23.15 7.76
N TYR A 41 -2.85 23.49 6.73
CA TYR A 41 -2.38 23.47 5.36
C TYR A 41 -1.68 24.77 5.00
N PHE A 42 -0.53 24.66 4.35
CA PHE A 42 0.24 25.77 3.80
C PHE A 42 0.04 25.85 2.29
N PRO A 43 -0.26 27.04 1.74
CA PRO A 43 -0.47 27.21 0.31
C PRO A 43 0.87 27.11 -0.44
N GLY A 44 0.85 26.42 -1.57
CA GLY A 44 1.99 26.24 -2.47
C GLY A 44 1.56 26.12 -3.92
N GLN A 45 2.52 25.76 -4.76
CA GLN A 45 2.33 25.54 -6.19
C GLN A 45 2.99 24.23 -6.59
N TRP A 46 2.28 23.44 -7.39
CA TRP A 46 2.78 22.25 -8.08
C TRP A 46 2.95 22.58 -9.54
N THR A 47 4.16 22.40 -10.08
CA THR A 47 4.48 22.69 -11.49
C THR A 47 4.98 21.42 -12.15
N TYR A 48 4.49 21.11 -13.36
CA TYR A 48 4.95 19.98 -14.18
C TYR A 48 4.84 20.34 -15.66
N ILE A 49 5.48 19.53 -16.53
CA ILE A 49 5.35 19.65 -17.98
C ILE A 49 4.38 18.56 -18.43
N ASP A 50 3.36 18.94 -19.19
CA ASP A 50 2.37 18.01 -19.72
C ASP A 50 2.86 17.29 -21.00
N GLU A 51 2.03 16.43 -21.56
CA GLU A 51 2.33 15.65 -22.76
C GLU A 51 2.52 16.51 -24.03
N HIS A 52 2.07 17.76 -24.02
CA HIS A 52 2.26 18.73 -25.10
C HIS A 52 3.51 19.58 -24.93
N GLY A 53 4.28 19.38 -23.86
CA GLY A 53 5.44 20.18 -23.53
C GLY A 53 5.10 21.52 -22.84
N GLU A 54 3.85 21.73 -22.46
CA GLU A 54 3.40 22.96 -21.83
C GLU A 54 3.58 22.91 -20.30
N THR A 55 4.00 24.02 -19.72
CA THR A 55 4.18 24.13 -18.26
C THR A 55 2.83 24.35 -17.58
N GLN A 56 2.39 23.36 -16.84
CA GLN A 56 1.19 23.41 -16.01
C GLN A 56 1.54 23.87 -14.58
N ARG A 57 0.72 24.76 -14.01
CA ARG A 57 0.86 25.27 -12.64
C ARG A 57 -0.47 25.12 -11.91
N LEU A 58 -0.45 24.32 -10.84
CA LEU A 58 -1.62 24.06 -10.01
C LEU A 58 -1.40 24.60 -8.60
N GLU A 59 -2.37 25.29 -8.04
CA GLU A 59 -2.36 25.61 -6.62
C GLU A 59 -2.54 24.33 -5.82
N VAL A 60 -1.68 24.14 -4.83
CA VAL A 60 -1.72 23.02 -3.91
C VAL A 60 -1.56 23.54 -2.49
N SER A 61 -2.19 22.89 -1.53
CA SER A 61 -1.87 23.13 -0.12
C SER A 61 -1.22 21.87 0.45
N ILE A 62 -0.19 22.06 1.27
CA ILE A 62 0.59 20.98 1.86
C ILE A 62 0.47 20.95 3.37
N ARG A 63 0.50 19.77 3.97
CA ARG A 63 0.72 19.55 5.41
C ARG A 63 1.44 18.23 5.63
N THR A 64 2.12 18.06 6.75
CA THR A 64 2.71 16.78 7.13
C THR A 64 1.63 15.74 7.48
N ARG A 65 1.90 14.45 7.20
CA ARG A 65 0.99 13.32 7.46
C ARG A 65 1.72 12.14 8.09
N GLY A 66 0.93 11.11 8.46
CA GLY A 66 1.42 9.88 9.09
C GLY A 66 1.58 10.02 10.60
N HIS A 67 1.97 8.94 11.24
CA HIS A 67 2.27 8.87 12.68
C HIS A 67 3.77 8.67 12.89
N PHE A 68 4.29 7.47 12.68
CA PHE A 68 5.69 7.12 12.94
C PHE A 68 6.67 7.97 12.14
N ARG A 69 6.55 8.03 10.80
CA ARG A 69 7.48 8.80 9.94
C ARG A 69 7.45 10.30 10.22
N ARG A 70 6.34 10.83 10.72
CA ARG A 70 6.24 12.23 11.13
C ARG A 70 7.11 12.53 12.36
N GLU A 71 7.25 11.56 13.27
CA GLU A 71 8.05 11.71 14.48
C GLU A 71 9.55 11.50 14.24
N VAL A 72 9.90 10.55 13.37
CA VAL A 72 11.29 10.09 13.21
C VAL A 72 12.01 10.65 11.98
N CYS A 73 11.26 11.10 10.96
CA CYS A 73 11.85 11.61 9.72
C CYS A 73 12.18 13.10 9.80
N GLU A 74 13.32 13.48 9.25
CA GLU A 74 13.68 14.89 9.02
C GLU A 74 12.77 15.51 7.96
N MET A 75 12.43 14.69 6.93
CA MET A 75 11.51 15.04 5.86
C MET A 75 10.25 14.14 5.94
N PRO A 76 9.25 14.50 6.75
CA PRO A 76 8.06 13.69 6.91
C PRO A 76 7.21 13.68 5.63
N PRO A 77 6.43 12.61 5.38
CA PRO A 77 5.50 12.56 4.26
C PRO A 77 4.50 13.71 4.26
N LEU A 78 4.07 14.13 3.08
CA LEU A 78 3.13 15.24 2.91
C LEU A 78 1.76 14.76 2.43
N GLN A 79 0.73 15.46 2.85
CA GLN A 79 -0.58 15.47 2.24
C GLN A 79 -0.65 16.65 1.28
N LEU A 80 -0.89 16.39 0.01
CA LEU A 80 -1.19 17.38 -1.01
C LEU A 80 -2.71 17.58 -1.09
N ASN A 81 -3.16 18.81 -1.20
CA ASN A 81 -4.58 19.14 -1.39
C ASN A 81 -4.74 20.12 -2.56
N PHE A 82 -5.24 19.64 -3.68
CA PHE A 82 -5.47 20.39 -4.90
C PHE A 82 -6.89 20.99 -4.95
N LYS A 83 -7.05 22.17 -5.55
CA LYS A 83 -8.37 22.73 -5.82
C LYS A 83 -9.03 21.99 -6.99
N LYS A 84 -10.16 21.33 -6.74
CA LYS A 84 -10.90 20.55 -7.76
C LYS A 84 -11.21 21.34 -9.04
N SER A 85 -11.44 22.65 -8.94
CA SER A 85 -11.74 23.52 -10.09
C SER A 85 -10.52 23.71 -11.03
N GLN A 86 -9.29 23.59 -10.51
CA GLN A 86 -8.07 23.84 -11.28
C GLN A 86 -7.51 22.58 -11.95
N VAL A 87 -7.80 21.41 -11.40
CA VAL A 87 -7.28 20.14 -11.94
C VAL A 87 -8.09 19.62 -13.13
N LYS A 88 -9.26 20.20 -13.39
CA LYS A 88 -10.13 19.78 -14.49
C LYS A 88 -9.44 19.98 -15.84
N GLY A 89 -9.38 18.92 -16.66
CA GLY A 89 -8.71 18.93 -17.96
C GLY A 89 -7.18 18.89 -17.91
N THR A 90 -6.59 18.59 -16.76
CA THR A 90 -5.14 18.39 -16.58
C THR A 90 -4.82 16.95 -16.26
N LEU A 91 -3.53 16.60 -16.18
CA LEU A 91 -3.05 15.29 -15.69
C LEU A 91 -3.62 14.95 -14.30
N PHE A 92 -3.90 15.96 -13.47
CA PHE A 92 -4.45 15.81 -12.13
C PHE A 92 -5.99 15.81 -12.09
N ALA A 93 -6.66 15.66 -13.25
CA ALA A 93 -8.11 15.60 -13.30
C ALA A 93 -8.68 14.55 -12.36
N GLY A 94 -9.71 14.95 -11.58
CA GLY A 94 -10.31 14.10 -10.56
C GLY A 94 -9.61 14.12 -9.20
N GLN A 95 -8.35 14.56 -9.12
CA GLN A 95 -7.60 14.57 -7.87
C GLN A 95 -8.01 15.75 -6.97
N ASN A 96 -8.04 15.48 -5.66
CA ASN A 96 -8.18 16.48 -4.61
C ASN A 96 -7.08 16.30 -3.58
N LYS A 97 -7.07 15.18 -2.88
CA LYS A 97 -6.07 14.83 -1.88
C LYS A 97 -5.19 13.71 -2.40
N LEU A 98 -3.88 13.90 -2.32
CA LEU A 98 -2.90 12.88 -2.63
C LEU A 98 -1.94 12.72 -1.46
N LYS A 99 -1.64 11.49 -1.11
CA LYS A 99 -0.56 11.17 -0.17
C LYS A 99 0.76 11.23 -0.95
N LEU A 100 1.70 12.07 -0.53
CA LEU A 100 3.04 12.13 -1.09
C LEU A 100 4.01 11.44 -0.13
N VAL A 101 4.63 10.39 -0.59
CA VAL A 101 5.68 9.66 0.11
C VAL A 101 7.02 10.16 -0.39
N ALA A 102 7.87 10.59 0.53
CA ALA A 102 9.19 11.16 0.27
C ALA A 102 10.26 10.45 1.12
N PRO A 103 11.56 10.59 0.80
CA PRO A 103 12.63 10.07 1.62
C PRO A 103 12.54 10.59 3.05
N CYS A 104 12.78 9.71 4.04
CA CYS A 104 12.75 10.08 5.47
C CYS A 104 13.89 11.05 5.84
N ARG A 105 15.02 10.95 5.15
CA ARG A 105 16.24 11.77 5.31
C ARG A 105 16.93 11.96 3.97
N GLU A 106 17.87 12.86 3.95
CA GLU A 106 18.75 13.02 2.80
C GLU A 106 19.61 11.79 2.52
N GLY A 107 19.96 11.60 1.26
CA GLY A 107 20.90 10.58 0.79
C GLY A 107 20.28 9.49 -0.06
N LYS A 108 21.12 8.91 -0.91
CA LYS A 108 20.71 7.91 -1.92
C LYS A 108 19.97 6.72 -1.31
N ARG A 109 20.41 6.24 -0.14
CA ARG A 109 19.77 5.10 0.55
C ARG A 109 18.28 5.35 0.80
N TYR A 110 17.91 6.54 1.28
CA TYR A 110 16.52 6.85 1.58
C TYR A 110 15.68 7.03 0.32
N GLN A 111 16.28 7.50 -0.78
CA GLN A 111 15.62 7.51 -2.09
C GLN A 111 15.34 6.08 -2.57
N GLN A 112 16.27 5.13 -2.35
CA GLN A 112 16.07 3.72 -2.70
C GLN A 112 14.92 3.09 -1.89
N TYR A 113 14.73 3.44 -0.63
CA TYR A 113 13.58 2.98 0.17
C TYR A 113 12.24 3.44 -0.44
N VAL A 114 12.17 4.69 -0.88
CA VAL A 114 10.96 5.22 -1.55
C VAL A 114 10.65 4.46 -2.85
N ILE A 115 11.68 4.15 -3.64
CA ILE A 115 11.51 3.39 -4.88
C ILE A 115 11.05 1.95 -4.57
N LEU A 116 11.62 1.30 -3.56
CA LEU A 116 11.24 -0.05 -3.15
C LEU A 116 9.82 -0.10 -2.56
N GLU A 117 9.42 0.91 -1.77
CA GLU A 117 8.05 1.04 -1.29
C GLU A 117 7.07 1.25 -2.45
N TYR A 118 7.41 2.12 -3.43
CA TYR A 118 6.64 2.26 -4.66
C TYR A 118 6.50 0.93 -5.42
N LEU A 119 7.58 0.14 -5.51
CA LEU A 119 7.53 -1.18 -6.17
C LEU A 119 6.63 -2.17 -5.44
N ALA A 120 6.53 -2.12 -4.10
CA ALA A 120 5.59 -2.95 -3.35
C ALA A 120 4.14 -2.69 -3.81
N TYR A 121 3.74 -1.40 -3.97
CA TYR A 121 2.42 -1.06 -4.53
C TYR A 121 2.27 -1.56 -5.98
N LYS A 122 3.31 -1.43 -6.81
CA LYS A 122 3.27 -1.90 -8.21
C LYS A 122 3.15 -3.43 -8.31
N ILE A 123 3.85 -4.17 -7.44
CA ILE A 123 3.72 -5.64 -7.35
C ILE A 123 2.28 -6.00 -6.98
N TYR A 124 1.67 -5.32 -6.00
CA TYR A 124 0.29 -5.59 -5.63
C TYR A 124 -0.69 -5.30 -6.77
N GLN A 125 -0.43 -4.25 -7.58
CA GLN A 125 -1.21 -3.93 -8.79
C GLN A 125 -1.08 -4.99 -9.91
N ILE A 126 0.04 -5.71 -9.99
CA ILE A 126 0.21 -6.85 -10.92
C ILE A 126 -0.65 -8.03 -10.46
N ILE A 127 -0.72 -8.25 -9.13
CA ILE A 127 -1.47 -9.37 -8.55
C ILE A 127 -2.98 -9.12 -8.65
N THR A 128 -3.44 -7.90 -8.33
CA THR A 128 -4.86 -7.56 -8.28
C THR A 128 -5.12 -6.10 -8.65
N ASP A 129 -6.30 -5.80 -9.20
CA ASP A 129 -6.77 -4.42 -9.41
C ASP A 129 -7.36 -3.79 -8.13
N GLN A 130 -7.58 -4.60 -7.08
CA GLN A 130 -8.13 -4.19 -5.78
C GLN A 130 -7.04 -3.62 -4.86
N GLY A 131 -6.33 -2.60 -5.33
CA GLY A 131 -5.24 -1.94 -4.60
C GLY A 131 -5.15 -0.47 -4.95
N PHE A 132 -4.38 0.27 -4.17
CA PHE A 132 -4.08 1.66 -4.45
C PHE A 132 -3.29 1.80 -5.75
N THR A 133 -3.61 2.82 -6.56
CA THR A 133 -2.76 3.24 -7.66
C THR A 133 -1.72 4.25 -7.19
N VAL A 134 -0.52 4.17 -7.78
CA VAL A 134 0.62 5.02 -7.42
C VAL A 134 1.34 5.54 -8.66
N ARG A 135 1.97 6.71 -8.55
CA ARG A 135 2.83 7.28 -9.60
C ARG A 135 4.16 7.73 -9.03
N LEU A 136 5.26 7.27 -9.62
CA LEU A 136 6.61 7.72 -9.25
C LEU A 136 6.85 9.14 -9.78
N VAL A 137 7.47 9.98 -8.95
CA VAL A 137 7.73 11.39 -9.24
C VAL A 137 9.20 11.71 -8.99
N ARG A 138 9.86 12.34 -9.92
CA ARG A 138 11.12 13.05 -9.69
C ARG A 138 10.79 14.48 -9.27
N LEU A 139 10.78 14.74 -7.97
CA LEU A 139 10.24 15.95 -7.38
C LEU A 139 11.37 16.91 -6.94
N SER A 140 11.35 18.12 -7.48
CA SER A 140 12.18 19.22 -6.98
C SER A 140 11.38 20.00 -5.94
N TYR A 141 11.97 20.18 -4.78
CA TYR A 141 11.39 20.93 -3.68
C TYR A 141 12.04 22.32 -3.61
N VAL A 142 11.20 23.33 -3.51
CA VAL A 142 11.63 24.73 -3.35
C VAL A 142 10.91 25.30 -2.13
N ASP A 143 11.67 25.55 -1.06
CA ASP A 143 11.10 26.19 0.13
C ASP A 143 10.90 27.68 -0.16
N ARG A 144 9.63 28.12 -0.11
CA ARG A 144 9.29 29.51 -0.44
C ARG A 144 9.89 30.53 0.54
N ASP A 145 10.16 30.08 1.76
CA ASP A 145 10.70 30.95 2.81
C ASP A 145 12.24 30.96 2.83
N GLU A 146 12.86 30.22 1.89
CA GLU A 146 14.32 30.15 1.71
C GLU A 146 15.09 29.67 2.95
N ASN A 147 14.40 28.91 3.84
CA ASN A 147 15.04 28.30 5.02
C ASN A 147 15.70 26.95 4.72
N LEU A 148 15.37 26.35 3.56
CA LEU A 148 15.95 25.10 3.06
C LEU A 148 16.45 25.34 1.64
N ASP A 149 17.66 24.86 1.35
CA ASP A 149 18.19 24.86 -0.01
C ASP A 149 17.30 23.99 -0.93
N PRO A 150 17.11 24.35 -2.21
CA PRO A 150 16.37 23.51 -3.14
C PRO A 150 17.03 22.14 -3.31
N TRP A 151 16.23 21.07 -3.31
CA TRP A 151 16.72 19.71 -3.55
C TRP A 151 15.78 18.93 -4.47
N THR A 152 16.24 17.79 -4.98
CA THR A 152 15.46 16.94 -5.87
C THR A 152 15.63 15.48 -5.48
N ASP A 153 14.50 14.81 -5.22
CA ASP A 153 14.46 13.41 -4.84
C ASP A 153 13.42 12.62 -5.64
N PHE A 154 13.49 11.30 -5.56
CA PHE A 154 12.36 10.44 -5.89
C PHE A 154 11.33 10.50 -4.77
N ALA A 155 10.09 10.63 -5.17
CA ALA A 155 8.90 10.54 -4.33
C ALA A 155 7.84 9.75 -5.10
N PHE A 156 6.76 9.34 -4.47
CA PHE A 156 5.59 8.86 -5.19
C PHE A 156 4.30 9.39 -4.58
N VAL A 157 3.28 9.50 -5.40
CA VAL A 157 1.94 9.86 -4.98
C VAL A 157 1.05 8.62 -4.96
N ILE A 158 0.15 8.58 -3.99
CA ILE A 158 -0.81 7.49 -3.79
C ILE A 158 -2.22 8.05 -4.00
N GLU A 159 -3.05 7.30 -4.70
CA GLU A 159 -4.49 7.54 -4.87
C GLU A 159 -5.19 7.79 -3.53
N ASP A 160 -6.19 8.67 -3.49
CA ASP A 160 -7.01 8.90 -2.30
C ASP A 160 -7.88 7.66 -2.01
N ASP A 161 -8.07 7.33 -0.73
CA ASP A 161 -8.81 6.14 -0.29
C ASP A 161 -10.24 6.11 -0.86
N LYS A 162 -10.90 7.28 -0.96
CA LYS A 162 -12.25 7.39 -1.53
C LYS A 162 -12.28 7.23 -3.04
N ASP A 163 -11.20 7.67 -3.72
CA ASP A 163 -11.11 7.54 -5.17
C ASP A 163 -10.83 6.06 -5.54
N MET A 164 -10.01 5.35 -4.74
CA MET A 164 -9.83 3.92 -4.86
C MET A 164 -11.14 3.15 -4.68
N ALA A 165 -11.88 3.39 -3.58
CA ALA A 165 -13.16 2.75 -3.32
C ALA A 165 -14.14 2.96 -4.48
N ARG A 166 -14.30 4.22 -4.93
CA ARG A 166 -15.17 4.57 -6.05
C ARG A 166 -14.76 3.91 -7.37
N ARG A 167 -13.45 3.83 -7.66
CA ARG A 167 -12.92 3.14 -8.84
C ARG A 167 -13.27 1.66 -8.85
N LEU A 168 -13.34 1.05 -7.67
CA LEU A 168 -13.68 -0.36 -7.47
C LEU A 168 -15.19 -0.62 -7.34
N ASP A 169 -16.02 0.43 -7.33
CA ASP A 169 -17.47 0.36 -7.10
C ASP A 169 -17.81 -0.21 -5.71
N LEU A 170 -17.03 0.21 -4.73
CA LEU A 170 -17.12 -0.19 -3.34
C LEU A 170 -17.11 1.04 -2.44
N ASP A 171 -17.53 0.84 -1.20
CA ASP A 171 -17.45 1.83 -0.13
C ASP A 171 -16.29 1.53 0.81
N ARG A 172 -15.84 2.56 1.53
CA ARG A 172 -14.89 2.40 2.64
C ARG A 172 -15.65 1.97 3.89
N VAL A 173 -15.27 0.85 4.44
CA VAL A 173 -15.89 0.30 5.65
C VAL A 173 -15.14 0.80 6.88
N ASN A 174 -15.83 1.55 7.74
CA ASN A 174 -15.28 2.06 9.00
C ASN A 174 -15.91 1.30 10.18
N VAL A 175 -15.20 0.32 10.71
CA VAL A 175 -15.65 -0.52 11.82
C VAL A 175 -14.58 -0.59 12.92
N GLU A 176 -15.00 -0.73 14.17
CA GLU A 176 -14.08 -0.88 15.30
C GLU A 176 -13.39 -2.25 15.32
N SER A 177 -14.01 -3.24 14.72
CA SER A 177 -13.47 -4.61 14.61
C SER A 177 -14.08 -5.33 13.41
N VAL A 178 -13.33 -6.29 12.87
CA VAL A 178 -13.78 -7.18 11.79
C VAL A 178 -13.83 -8.60 12.32
N LEU A 179 -14.94 -9.30 12.05
CA LEU A 179 -15.05 -10.72 12.33
C LEU A 179 -14.37 -11.51 11.20
N TYR A 180 -13.85 -12.70 11.54
CA TYR A 180 -13.26 -13.57 10.54
C TYR A 180 -14.24 -13.91 9.41
N SER A 181 -15.52 -14.18 9.74
CA SER A 181 -16.58 -14.49 8.76
C SER A 181 -16.83 -13.38 7.75
N GLN A 182 -16.65 -12.11 8.14
CA GLN A 182 -16.91 -10.96 7.28
C GLN A 182 -15.82 -10.73 6.22
N LEU A 183 -14.61 -11.29 6.41
CA LEU A 183 -13.49 -11.14 5.49
C LEU A 183 -13.73 -11.96 4.21
N ASN A 184 -13.48 -11.36 3.05
CA ASN A 184 -13.42 -12.09 1.79
C ASN A 184 -12.19 -13.00 1.76
N HIS A 185 -12.37 -14.29 2.04
CA HIS A 185 -11.29 -15.24 2.26
C HIS A 185 -10.37 -15.43 1.05
N PRO A 186 -10.86 -15.47 -0.22
CA PRO A 186 -9.99 -15.47 -1.40
C PRO A 186 -9.07 -14.24 -1.45
N ARG A 187 -9.60 -13.03 -1.22
CA ARG A 187 -8.81 -11.81 -1.23
C ARG A 187 -7.87 -11.73 -0.02
N LEU A 188 -8.31 -12.22 1.13
CA LEU A 188 -7.47 -12.36 2.32
C LEU A 188 -6.26 -13.26 2.05
N ALA A 189 -6.44 -14.41 1.41
CA ALA A 189 -5.35 -15.32 1.07
C ALA A 189 -4.32 -14.65 0.15
N VAL A 190 -4.77 -13.99 -0.92
CA VAL A 190 -3.91 -13.25 -1.86
C VAL A 190 -3.12 -12.16 -1.13
N LEU A 191 -3.80 -11.35 -0.32
CA LEU A 191 -3.18 -10.29 0.47
C LEU A 191 -2.10 -10.85 1.40
N GLN A 192 -2.40 -11.89 2.15
CA GLN A 192 -1.46 -12.47 3.12
C GLN A 192 -0.23 -13.09 2.46
N LEU A 193 -0.41 -13.75 1.30
CA LEU A 193 0.71 -14.24 0.50
C LEU A 193 1.56 -13.08 -0.06
N PHE A 194 0.94 -11.98 -0.50
CA PHE A 194 1.67 -10.79 -0.91
C PHE A 194 2.47 -10.18 0.25
N GLN A 195 1.87 -10.04 1.45
CA GLN A 195 2.58 -9.55 2.62
C GLN A 195 3.78 -10.45 2.99
N PHE A 196 3.60 -11.76 2.88
CA PHE A 196 4.68 -12.73 3.07
C PHE A 196 5.76 -12.62 1.97
N MET A 197 5.36 -12.41 0.71
CA MET A 197 6.27 -12.19 -0.42
C MET A 197 7.22 -11.02 -0.16
N ILE A 198 6.68 -9.87 0.25
CA ILE A 198 7.48 -8.68 0.52
C ILE A 198 8.11 -8.65 1.92
N GLY A 199 7.82 -9.67 2.77
CA GLY A 199 8.30 -9.75 4.15
C GLY A 199 7.73 -8.65 5.04
N ASN A 200 6.47 -8.28 4.85
CA ASN A 200 5.81 -7.27 5.68
C ASN A 200 4.97 -7.94 6.77
N ASN A 201 5.26 -7.60 8.02
CA ASN A 201 4.50 -8.03 9.19
C ASN A 201 3.86 -6.86 9.96
N ASP A 202 4.01 -5.64 9.44
CA ASP A 202 3.44 -4.42 10.03
C ASP A 202 2.02 -4.18 9.52
N TYR A 203 1.15 -5.17 9.70
CA TYR A 203 -0.25 -5.08 9.30
C TYR A 203 -1.17 -5.93 10.18
N SER A 204 -2.46 -5.60 10.20
CA SER A 204 -3.52 -6.41 10.80
C SER A 204 -4.82 -6.24 10.05
N VAL A 205 -5.51 -7.36 9.76
CA VAL A 205 -6.85 -7.39 9.12
C VAL A 205 -7.98 -7.57 10.14
N ILE A 206 -7.62 -7.79 11.41
CA ILE A 206 -8.52 -7.85 12.55
C ILE A 206 -7.99 -6.88 13.61
N LYS A 207 -8.81 -6.53 14.58
CA LYS A 207 -8.40 -5.64 15.67
C LYS A 207 -7.13 -6.18 16.35
N PRO A 208 -6.04 -5.40 16.41
CA PRO A 208 -4.86 -5.79 17.18
C PRO A 208 -5.21 -5.84 18.67
N SER A 209 -4.41 -6.57 19.46
CA SER A 209 -4.56 -6.59 20.91
C SER A 209 -4.19 -5.22 21.49
N GLY A 210 -5.14 -4.58 22.17
CA GLY A 210 -4.98 -3.24 22.76
C GLY A 210 -6.17 -2.33 22.49
N ASN A 211 -5.97 -1.03 22.63
CA ASN A 211 -7.01 0.00 22.41
C ASN A 211 -7.00 0.59 21.00
N ASP A 212 -6.18 0.07 20.11
CA ASP A 212 -6.10 0.57 18.73
C ASP A 212 -7.35 0.13 17.94
N ASP A 213 -7.82 1.03 17.08
CA ASP A 213 -8.90 0.73 16.16
C ASP A 213 -8.46 -0.32 15.11
N CYS A 214 -9.40 -1.08 14.58
CA CYS A 214 -9.15 -1.91 13.40
C CYS A 214 -8.95 -0.98 12.17
N CYS A 215 -8.08 -1.25 11.23
CA CYS A 215 -7.12 -2.33 11.13
C CYS A 215 -5.78 -1.67 10.77
N HIS A 216 -4.65 -2.24 11.17
CA HIS A 216 -3.34 -1.60 10.98
C HIS A 216 -2.86 -1.74 9.53
N ASN A 217 -2.51 -0.63 8.88
CA ASN A 217 -2.02 -0.54 7.50
C ASN A 217 -2.94 -1.24 6.47
N MET A 218 -4.25 -1.18 6.72
CA MET A 218 -5.31 -1.74 5.88
C MET A 218 -6.43 -0.74 5.67
N GLU A 219 -6.85 -0.55 4.43
CA GLU A 219 -8.15 0.04 4.10
C GLU A 219 -9.15 -1.09 3.90
N LEU A 220 -10.31 -0.98 4.50
CA LEU A 220 -11.38 -1.96 4.36
C LEU A 220 -12.39 -1.46 3.33
N LEU A 221 -12.69 -2.29 2.32
CA LEU A 221 -13.67 -2.00 1.29
C LEU A 221 -14.80 -3.03 1.35
N GLY A 222 -16.00 -2.60 0.99
CA GLY A 222 -17.18 -3.46 0.93
C GLY A 222 -18.35 -2.72 0.31
N VAL A 223 -19.50 -3.35 0.29
CA VAL A 223 -20.77 -2.68 -0.05
C VAL A 223 -21.49 -2.43 1.27
N GLU A 224 -21.61 -1.15 1.65
CA GLU A 224 -22.38 -0.79 2.85
C GLU A 224 -23.89 -0.83 2.52
N ASP A 225 -24.66 -1.49 3.39
CA ASP A 225 -26.12 -1.42 3.39
C ASP A 225 -26.55 -0.40 4.46
N GLU A 226 -27.08 0.74 4.04
CA GLU A 226 -27.54 1.79 4.96
C GLU A 226 -28.66 1.30 5.91
N THR A 227 -29.31 0.17 5.59
CA THR A 227 -30.40 -0.41 6.39
C THR A 227 -29.95 -1.45 7.37
N ASP A 228 -28.76 -2.05 7.18
CA ASP A 228 -28.16 -3.03 8.06
C ASP A 228 -26.69 -2.66 8.33
N PRO A 229 -26.36 -2.18 9.55
CA PRO A 229 -25.00 -1.79 9.90
C PRO A 229 -24.04 -3.00 10.09
N VAL A 230 -24.57 -4.23 10.04
CA VAL A 230 -23.76 -5.45 10.14
C VAL A 230 -23.28 -5.85 8.75
N MET A 231 -21.96 -5.82 8.55
CA MET A 231 -21.36 -6.28 7.30
C MET A 231 -21.64 -7.77 7.08
N PRO A 232 -22.15 -8.17 5.90
CA PRO A 232 -22.38 -9.58 5.57
C PRO A 232 -21.09 -10.41 5.62
N ASP A 233 -21.25 -11.74 5.71
CA ASP A 233 -20.14 -12.66 5.59
C ASP A 233 -19.46 -12.52 4.21
N GLU A 234 -18.11 -12.64 4.19
CA GLU A 234 -17.25 -12.55 3.01
C GLU A 234 -17.36 -11.24 2.20
N SER A 235 -17.94 -10.18 2.78
CA SER A 235 -18.17 -8.89 2.09
C SER A 235 -17.02 -7.89 2.22
N ILE A 236 -16.14 -8.05 3.21
CA ILE A 236 -15.04 -7.11 3.46
C ILE A 236 -13.77 -7.53 2.73
N ILE A 237 -13.29 -6.63 1.87
CA ILE A 237 -12.02 -6.77 1.14
C ILE A 237 -10.98 -5.88 1.82
N PRO A 238 -9.97 -6.45 2.50
CA PRO A 238 -8.87 -5.68 3.05
C PRO A 238 -7.87 -5.31 1.95
N VAL A 239 -7.48 -4.03 1.89
CA VAL A 239 -6.52 -3.50 0.92
C VAL A 239 -5.31 -2.95 1.66
N PRO A 240 -4.10 -3.49 1.42
CA PRO A 240 -2.90 -3.11 2.15
C PRO A 240 -2.30 -1.79 1.66
N PHE A 241 -1.65 -1.07 2.58
CA PHE A 241 -0.84 0.10 2.29
C PHE A 241 0.29 0.25 3.33
N ASP A 242 1.21 1.21 3.09
CA ASP A 242 2.34 1.53 3.99
C ASP A 242 3.33 0.37 4.13
N PHE A 243 4.18 0.16 3.11
CA PHE A 243 5.06 -1.01 3.01
C PHE A 243 6.51 -0.72 3.42
N ASP A 244 6.81 0.43 4.00
CA ASP A 244 8.18 0.85 4.32
C ASP A 244 8.84 0.00 5.44
N PHE A 245 8.05 -0.73 6.24
CA PHE A 245 8.53 -1.71 7.22
C PHE A 245 8.72 -3.12 6.64
N SER A 246 8.53 -3.30 5.34
CA SER A 246 8.72 -4.61 4.69
C SER A 246 10.20 -5.01 4.54
N GLY A 247 10.44 -6.32 4.45
CA GLY A 247 11.75 -6.88 4.11
C GLY A 247 12.22 -6.50 2.69
N LEU A 248 11.30 -6.26 1.76
CA LEU A 248 11.60 -5.74 0.42
C LEU A 248 12.28 -4.37 0.49
N VAL A 249 11.74 -3.45 1.28
CA VAL A 249 12.30 -2.11 1.49
C VAL A 249 13.53 -2.16 2.37
N ASN A 250 13.49 -2.94 3.45
CA ASN A 250 14.56 -3.12 4.41
C ASN A 250 15.13 -1.79 4.93
N ALA A 251 14.21 -0.89 5.34
CA ALA A 251 14.58 0.41 5.85
C ALA A 251 15.30 0.29 7.19
N THR A 252 16.31 1.13 7.41
CA THR A 252 17.13 1.10 8.65
C THR A 252 16.36 1.43 9.92
N TYR A 253 15.18 2.01 9.80
CA TYR A 253 14.28 2.31 10.91
C TYR A 253 13.20 1.23 11.11
N ALA A 254 13.07 0.29 10.17
CA ALA A 254 12.09 -0.79 10.26
C ALA A 254 12.55 -1.86 11.27
N ALA A 255 11.61 -2.31 12.07
CA ALA A 255 11.81 -3.41 13.01
C ALA A 255 10.60 -4.35 12.96
N PRO A 256 10.81 -5.66 13.09
CA PRO A 256 9.69 -6.60 13.15
C PRO A 256 8.88 -6.41 14.44
N PRO A 257 7.55 -6.68 14.41
CA PRO A 257 6.74 -6.69 15.61
C PRO A 257 7.28 -7.67 16.65
N SER A 258 7.28 -7.28 17.93
CA SER A 258 7.84 -8.08 19.03
C SER A 258 7.13 -9.43 19.26
N VAL A 259 5.94 -9.60 18.69
CA VAL A 259 5.13 -10.83 18.81
C VAL A 259 5.55 -11.94 17.86
N ILE A 260 6.46 -11.66 16.90
CA ILE A 260 6.98 -12.66 15.95
C ILE A 260 8.46 -12.95 16.23
N PRO A 261 8.91 -14.22 16.03
CA PRO A 261 10.23 -14.68 16.46
C PRO A 261 11.32 -14.37 15.43
N ILE A 262 11.30 -13.21 14.78
CA ILE A 262 12.36 -12.76 13.86
C ILE A 262 13.04 -11.50 14.40
N ARG A 263 14.32 -11.30 14.05
CA ARG A 263 15.14 -10.18 14.54
C ARG A 263 15.34 -9.08 13.50
N ASP A 264 15.00 -9.37 12.25
CA ASP A 264 15.23 -8.49 11.12
C ASP A 264 14.04 -8.62 10.16
N VAL A 265 13.53 -7.50 9.64
CA VAL A 265 12.41 -7.47 8.70
C VAL A 265 12.71 -8.23 7.38
N ARG A 266 13.99 -8.43 7.05
CA ARG A 266 14.41 -9.18 5.86
C ARG A 266 14.07 -10.66 5.93
N PHE A 267 13.90 -11.23 7.16
CA PHE A 267 13.44 -12.59 7.32
C PHE A 267 11.92 -12.68 7.16
N ARG A 268 11.47 -13.47 6.19
CA ARG A 268 10.04 -13.73 6.01
C ARG A 268 9.49 -14.54 7.17
N TYR A 269 8.33 -14.15 7.63
CA TYR A 269 7.56 -14.93 8.60
C TYR A 269 6.08 -14.80 8.25
N PHE A 270 5.41 -15.91 7.97
CA PHE A 270 3.99 -15.89 7.72
C PHE A 270 3.22 -15.66 9.02
N TYR A 271 2.49 -14.56 9.11
CA TYR A 271 1.72 -14.18 10.29
C TYR A 271 0.23 -13.96 9.95
N GLY A 272 -0.22 -14.54 8.83
CA GLY A 272 -1.60 -14.47 8.34
C GLY A 272 -2.57 -15.33 9.13
N LEU A 273 -3.87 -15.11 8.90
CA LEU A 273 -4.95 -15.97 9.38
C LEU A 273 -5.03 -17.24 8.52
N CYS A 274 -5.41 -18.36 9.13
CA CYS A 274 -5.65 -19.59 8.39
C CYS A 274 -6.83 -19.41 7.45
N VAL A 275 -6.72 -19.97 6.25
CA VAL A 275 -7.79 -20.11 5.26
C VAL A 275 -7.85 -21.57 4.79
N PRO A 276 -9.02 -22.05 4.30
CA PRO A 276 -9.13 -23.40 3.76
C PRO A 276 -8.10 -23.69 2.67
N ARG A 277 -7.61 -24.92 2.64
CA ARG A 277 -6.58 -25.34 1.68
C ARG A 277 -6.93 -25.06 0.22
N PRO A 278 -8.17 -25.29 -0.26
CA PRO A 278 -8.55 -24.94 -1.63
C PRO A 278 -8.33 -23.45 -1.94
N ILE A 279 -8.79 -22.55 -1.05
CA ILE A 279 -8.63 -21.08 -1.20
C ILE A 279 -7.15 -20.69 -1.20
N LEU A 280 -6.35 -21.28 -0.30
CA LEU A 280 -4.89 -21.03 -0.28
C LEU A 280 -4.25 -21.47 -1.60
N ASN A 281 -4.60 -22.64 -2.12
CA ASN A 281 -4.02 -23.17 -3.36
C ASN A 281 -4.38 -22.30 -4.58
N GLU A 282 -5.61 -21.78 -4.64
CA GLU A 282 -6.03 -20.84 -5.69
C GLU A 282 -5.22 -19.54 -5.63
N ALA A 283 -5.02 -18.99 -4.43
CA ALA A 283 -4.21 -17.80 -4.23
C ALA A 283 -2.72 -18.04 -4.60
N ILE A 284 -2.17 -19.19 -4.25
CA ILE A 284 -0.81 -19.59 -4.66
C ILE A 284 -0.70 -19.61 -6.19
N ALA A 285 -1.63 -20.27 -6.87
CA ALA A 285 -1.65 -20.35 -8.34
C ALA A 285 -1.79 -18.94 -8.98
N GLU A 286 -2.61 -18.05 -8.38
CA GLU A 286 -2.74 -16.66 -8.83
C GLU A 286 -1.39 -15.93 -8.77
N LEU A 287 -0.67 -16.01 -7.65
CA LEU A 287 0.65 -15.37 -7.50
C LEU A 287 1.70 -16.00 -8.42
N GLN A 288 1.77 -17.33 -8.50
CA GLN A 288 2.70 -18.03 -9.39
C GLN A 288 2.50 -17.62 -10.86
N SER A 289 1.25 -17.39 -11.29
CA SER A 289 0.94 -16.91 -12.64
C SER A 289 1.50 -15.51 -12.95
N LYS A 290 1.87 -14.74 -11.90
CA LYS A 290 2.40 -13.37 -11.98
C LYS A 290 3.91 -13.27 -11.77
N ARG A 291 4.59 -14.39 -11.51
CA ARG A 291 6.04 -14.45 -11.20
C ARG A 291 6.88 -13.68 -12.19
N GLU A 292 6.78 -14.00 -13.48
CA GLU A 292 7.58 -13.39 -14.54
C GLU A 292 7.39 -11.87 -14.59
N GLU A 293 6.14 -11.40 -14.49
CA GLU A 293 5.79 -9.99 -14.54
C GLU A 293 6.34 -9.23 -13.33
N ILE A 294 6.25 -9.83 -12.13
CA ILE A 294 6.78 -9.26 -10.89
C ILE A 294 8.31 -9.14 -10.94
N LEU A 295 9.00 -10.20 -11.33
CA LEU A 295 10.46 -10.20 -11.44
C LEU A 295 10.94 -9.21 -12.52
N ALA A 296 10.25 -9.14 -13.66
CA ALA A 296 10.56 -8.20 -14.74
C ALA A 296 10.36 -6.75 -14.30
N LEU A 297 9.33 -6.45 -13.49
CA LEU A 297 9.13 -5.10 -12.93
C LEU A 297 10.35 -4.67 -12.10
N ILE A 298 10.82 -5.51 -11.18
CA ILE A 298 11.96 -5.17 -10.32
C ILE A 298 13.23 -5.05 -11.16
N ALA A 299 13.50 -6.02 -12.01
CA ALA A 299 14.67 -6.07 -12.89
C ALA A 299 14.75 -4.88 -13.87
N GLY A 300 13.59 -4.40 -14.33
CA GLY A 300 13.46 -3.28 -15.26
C GLY A 300 13.46 -1.89 -14.60
N THR A 301 13.53 -1.79 -13.26
CA THR A 301 13.46 -0.51 -12.55
C THR A 301 14.82 0.19 -12.57
N GLU A 302 15.04 1.07 -13.54
CA GLU A 302 16.30 1.84 -13.73
C GLU A 302 16.65 2.77 -12.58
N GLN A 303 15.66 3.17 -11.76
CA GLN A 303 15.82 4.06 -10.61
C GLN A 303 16.46 3.35 -9.41
N LEU A 304 16.47 2.02 -9.38
CA LEU A 304 17.20 1.24 -8.38
C LEU A 304 18.69 1.10 -8.75
N GLU A 305 19.53 1.17 -7.73
CA GLU A 305 20.93 0.77 -7.86
C GLU A 305 21.03 -0.71 -8.24
N ASP A 306 21.95 -1.09 -9.14
CA ASP A 306 22.08 -2.43 -9.68
C ASP A 306 22.14 -3.51 -8.59
N SER A 307 22.97 -3.30 -7.57
CA SER A 307 23.11 -4.24 -6.47
C SER A 307 21.84 -4.43 -5.62
N LEU A 308 21.00 -3.39 -5.49
CA LEU A 308 19.72 -3.49 -4.82
C LEU A 308 18.67 -4.17 -5.70
N ARG A 309 18.71 -3.89 -6.99
CA ARG A 309 17.85 -4.54 -7.99
C ARG A 309 18.06 -6.06 -7.99
N GLU A 310 19.30 -6.51 -8.13
CA GLU A 310 19.67 -7.92 -8.08
C GLU A 310 19.25 -8.59 -6.77
N LYS A 311 19.55 -7.96 -5.61
CA LYS A 311 19.17 -8.47 -4.28
C LYS A 311 17.66 -8.60 -4.09
N ASN A 312 16.87 -7.70 -4.71
CA ASN A 312 15.42 -7.74 -4.54
C ASN A 312 14.77 -8.69 -5.57
N VAL A 313 15.35 -8.87 -6.75
CA VAL A 313 14.96 -9.97 -7.65
C VAL A 313 15.15 -11.30 -6.94
N SER A 314 16.36 -11.60 -6.42
CA SER A 314 16.63 -12.84 -5.68
C SER A 314 15.72 -12.99 -4.46
N TYR A 315 15.47 -11.90 -3.72
CA TYR A 315 14.57 -11.93 -2.57
C TYR A 315 13.14 -12.36 -2.95
N ILE A 316 12.62 -11.89 -4.07
CA ILE A 316 11.30 -12.30 -4.53
C ILE A 316 11.33 -13.72 -5.13
N GLU A 317 12.43 -14.13 -5.79
CA GLU A 317 12.60 -15.51 -6.26
C GLU A 317 12.55 -16.51 -5.10
N ASP A 318 13.24 -16.26 -4.00
CA ASP A 318 13.20 -17.10 -2.78
C ASP A 318 11.76 -17.34 -2.27
N PHE A 319 10.85 -16.36 -2.42
CA PHE A 319 9.44 -16.56 -2.09
C PHE A 319 8.76 -17.53 -3.06
N PHE A 320 9.01 -17.41 -4.35
CA PHE A 320 8.42 -18.34 -5.32
C PHE A 320 8.96 -19.75 -5.19
N GLU A 321 10.22 -19.93 -4.79
CA GLU A 321 10.78 -21.26 -4.45
C GLU A 321 10.03 -21.92 -3.29
N ILE A 322 9.60 -21.14 -2.27
CA ILE A 322 8.74 -21.66 -1.18
C ILE A 322 7.38 -22.12 -1.74
N LEU A 323 6.78 -21.39 -2.70
CA LEU A 323 5.50 -21.78 -3.27
C LEU A 323 5.59 -22.99 -4.22
N ASP A 324 6.75 -23.17 -4.86
CA ASP A 324 6.99 -24.29 -5.79
C ASP A 324 7.24 -25.61 -5.02
N ASP A 325 7.63 -25.55 -3.74
CA ASP A 325 7.84 -26.71 -2.88
C ASP A 325 6.64 -26.90 -1.90
N PRO A 326 5.85 -27.97 -2.07
CA PRO A 326 4.71 -28.25 -1.18
C PRO A 326 5.07 -28.46 0.30
N GLU A 327 6.27 -28.97 0.59
CA GLU A 327 6.75 -29.17 1.97
C GLU A 327 7.13 -27.82 2.59
N ALA A 328 7.87 -26.97 1.87
CA ALA A 328 8.19 -25.61 2.29
C ALA A 328 6.91 -24.75 2.46
N THR A 329 5.97 -24.83 1.52
CA THR A 329 4.66 -24.16 1.66
C THR A 329 3.93 -24.59 2.93
N ASN A 330 3.94 -25.90 3.24
CA ASN A 330 3.30 -26.40 4.45
C ASN A 330 3.98 -25.88 5.72
N ASP A 331 5.30 -25.88 5.75
CA ASP A 331 6.08 -25.52 6.95
C ASP A 331 6.11 -23.99 7.17
N GLU A 332 6.24 -23.21 6.10
CA GLU A 332 6.40 -21.77 6.19
C GLU A 332 5.03 -21.02 6.26
N ILE A 333 3.96 -21.57 5.69
CA ILE A 333 2.67 -20.90 5.58
C ILE A 333 1.59 -21.62 6.41
N VAL A 334 1.33 -22.90 6.11
CA VAL A 334 0.16 -23.59 6.68
C VAL A 334 0.33 -23.85 8.18
N ARG A 335 1.51 -24.27 8.63
CA ARG A 335 1.79 -24.51 10.07
C ARG A 335 1.93 -23.22 10.88
N ARG A 336 2.18 -22.09 10.23
CA ARG A 336 2.38 -20.79 10.90
C ARG A 336 1.15 -19.91 10.91
N CYS A 337 0.11 -20.24 10.13
CA CYS A 337 -1.09 -19.44 10.12
C CYS A 337 -1.78 -19.43 11.49
N ARG A 338 -2.49 -18.34 11.79
CA ARG A 338 -3.16 -18.11 13.08
C ARG A 338 -4.67 -18.29 12.97
N GLY A 339 -5.31 -18.62 14.07
CA GLY A 339 -6.77 -18.68 14.11
C GLY A 339 -7.36 -19.90 13.40
N VAL A 340 -6.71 -21.05 13.44
CA VAL A 340 -7.24 -22.31 12.90
C VAL A 340 -8.63 -22.64 13.46
N ASP A 341 -8.87 -22.34 14.75
CA ASP A 341 -10.19 -22.55 15.38
C ASP A 341 -11.25 -21.58 14.86
N LEU A 342 -10.87 -20.36 14.42
CA LEU A 342 -11.79 -19.42 13.78
C LEU A 342 -12.19 -19.94 12.40
N MET A 343 -11.22 -20.39 11.63
CA MET A 343 -11.44 -21.00 10.32
C MET A 343 -12.36 -22.23 10.42
N ASN A 344 -12.01 -23.17 11.29
CA ASN A 344 -12.79 -24.40 11.44
C ASN A 344 -14.23 -24.11 11.89
N ARG A 345 -14.44 -23.23 12.88
CA ARG A 345 -15.79 -22.86 13.32
C ARG A 345 -16.64 -22.25 12.21
N TYR A 346 -16.05 -21.45 11.34
CA TYR A 346 -16.77 -20.83 10.25
C TYR A 346 -17.09 -21.82 9.14
N PHE A 347 -16.10 -22.54 8.63
CA PHE A 347 -16.30 -23.44 7.49
C PHE A 347 -16.94 -24.78 7.84
N ASP A 348 -16.66 -25.36 9.03
CA ASP A 348 -17.29 -26.62 9.48
C ASP A 348 -18.70 -26.34 10.01
N GLY A 349 -18.96 -25.20 10.67
CA GLY A 349 -20.27 -24.78 11.14
C GLY A 349 -21.24 -24.52 9.98
N ALA A 350 -20.79 -23.90 8.90
CA ALA A 350 -21.61 -23.71 7.69
C ALA A 350 -21.98 -25.01 6.99
N ALA A 351 -21.13 -26.06 7.10
CA ALA A 351 -21.41 -27.37 6.53
C ALA A 351 -22.56 -28.12 7.30
N THR A 352 -22.73 -27.84 8.58
CA THR A 352 -23.78 -28.46 9.41
C THR A 352 -25.16 -27.82 9.23
N ASP A 353 -25.23 -26.53 8.92
CA ASP A 353 -26.51 -25.82 8.67
C ASP A 353 -27.11 -26.14 7.30
N SER A 354 -26.31 -26.53 6.31
CA SER A 354 -26.77 -26.89 4.97
C SER A 354 -27.40 -28.30 4.89
N THR A 355 -27.35 -29.08 5.98
CA THR A 355 -27.91 -30.48 6.06
C THR A 355 -29.20 -30.59 6.85
N SER A 356 -29.76 -29.48 7.35
CA SER A 356 -31.01 -29.45 8.11
C SER A 356 -32.12 -28.75 7.32
N ASP A 357 -32.51 -29.35 6.18
CA ASP A 357 -33.87 -29.15 5.63
C ASP A 357 -34.43 -30.51 5.20
N PRO A 358 -35.58 -30.93 5.76
CA PRO A 358 -36.23 -32.20 5.44
C PRO A 358 -37.04 -32.14 4.15
#